data_8227377aa638ef1ea38edb17926d24db
#
_entry.id   8227377aa638ef1ea38edb17926d24db
#
_cell.length_a   1.000
_cell.length_b   1.000
_cell.length_c   1.000
_cell.angle_alpha   90.00
_cell.angle_beta   90.00
_cell.angle_gamma   90.00
#
_symmetry.space_group_name_H-M   'P 1'
#
loop_
_entity.id
_entity.type
_entity.pdbx_description
1 polymer ?
#
loop_
_entity_poly.entity_id
_entity_poly.type
_entity_poly.pdbx_seq_one_letter_code
_entity_poly.pdbx_strand_id
1 'polypeptide(L)'
;MAARSKSLLYFWNFFEKTGGYSSRFPSFLDFWKFAANIAIKDGDYLVTQLHRNLNPKAFYPYVNHAAFDGMDSRVFGSKPSTEWIEAMKEGLTGPGTLLAYPGGYNEIETTTGKPLGPWLPKGDNIFLVSAFKVADEKDAKLQETFEKVWKESSGTNFILKNAPKALGISNCGLYKKFTEPPGMLYVLRAELTGAGVDSEPAKTFLAQLKEFKYPDYLQKVDNELYMADSENIIFPPAGKKDLPEGFAYKPD
;
A
#
# COMPACT_ATOMS: atom_id res chain seq x y z
N MET A 1 32.85 -2.22 -10.76
CA MET A 1 31.69 -1.48 -10.21
C MET A 1 30.52 -2.45 -10.20
N ALA A 2 30.09 -2.90 -9.01
CA ALA A 2 28.90 -3.73 -8.92
C ALA A 2 27.69 -2.90 -9.39
N ALA A 3 26.94 -3.42 -10.37
CA ALA A 3 25.69 -2.82 -10.78
C ALA A 3 24.82 -2.69 -9.52
N ARG A 4 24.43 -1.48 -9.15
CA ARG A 4 23.38 -1.28 -8.14
C ARG A 4 22.16 -2.05 -8.64
N SER A 5 21.74 -3.06 -7.90
CA SER A 5 20.46 -3.69 -8.15
C SER A 5 19.41 -2.58 -8.14
N LYS A 6 18.71 -2.40 -9.26
CA LYS A 6 17.61 -1.46 -9.32
C LYS A 6 16.56 -1.94 -8.31
N SER A 7 16.38 -1.19 -7.24
CA SER A 7 15.31 -1.47 -6.27
C SER A 7 13.98 -1.06 -6.87
N LEU A 8 12.95 -1.85 -6.66
CA LEU A 8 11.59 -1.43 -6.98
C LEU A 8 11.20 -0.25 -6.09
N LEU A 9 10.50 0.72 -6.66
CA LEU A 9 9.81 1.74 -5.92
C LEU A 9 8.32 1.40 -5.86
N TYR A 10 7.69 1.81 -4.78
CA TYR A 10 6.28 1.58 -4.55
C TYR A 10 5.55 2.90 -4.36
N PHE A 11 4.29 2.92 -4.75
CA PHE A 11 3.39 4.02 -4.49
C PHE A 11 2.21 3.50 -3.68
N TRP A 12 1.97 4.11 -2.53
CA TRP A 12 0.79 3.88 -1.72
C TRP A 12 -0.03 5.15 -1.67
N ASN A 13 -1.34 5.03 -1.90
CA ASN A 13 -2.26 6.14 -1.78
C ASN A 13 -3.47 5.69 -0.98
N PHE A 14 -3.62 6.25 0.21
CA PHE A 14 -4.75 5.99 1.10
C PHE A 14 -5.85 6.99 0.79
N PHE A 15 -7.07 6.52 0.63
CA PHE A 15 -8.23 7.35 0.33
C PHE A 15 -9.14 7.43 1.53
N GLU A 16 -9.27 8.64 2.10
CA GLU A 16 -10.15 8.93 3.23
C GLU A 16 -11.53 9.32 2.73
N LYS A 17 -12.58 8.75 3.32
CA LYS A 17 -13.96 9.11 3.01
C LYS A 17 -14.35 10.39 3.74
N THR A 18 -14.62 11.47 3.00
CA THR A 18 -15.03 12.77 3.56
C THR A 18 -16.51 13.06 3.45
N GLY A 19 -17.28 12.14 2.84
CA GLY A 19 -18.72 12.30 2.58
C GLY A 19 -19.16 11.39 1.45
N GLY A 20 -20.25 11.73 0.77
CA GLY A 20 -20.65 11.03 -0.45
C GLY A 20 -19.70 11.36 -1.59
N TYR A 21 -19.37 10.38 -2.43
CA TYR A 21 -18.60 10.62 -3.65
C TYR A 21 -19.41 11.49 -4.62
N SER A 22 -18.82 12.58 -5.07
CA SER A 22 -19.41 13.47 -6.07
C SER A 22 -18.37 13.80 -7.13
N SER A 23 -18.57 13.33 -8.33
CA SER A 23 -17.69 13.53 -9.47
C SER A 23 -18.50 13.30 -10.76
N ARG A 24 -17.93 13.66 -11.92
CA ARG A 24 -18.47 13.26 -13.23
C ARG A 24 -18.46 11.75 -13.45
N PHE A 25 -17.71 11.00 -12.65
CA PHE A 25 -17.67 9.54 -12.72
C PHE A 25 -18.79 8.94 -11.89
N PRO A 26 -19.44 7.84 -12.35
CA PRO A 26 -20.52 7.17 -11.63
C PRO A 26 -20.11 6.65 -10.26
N SER A 27 -18.84 6.24 -10.12
CA SER A 27 -18.27 5.74 -8.85
C SER A 27 -16.81 6.13 -8.69
N PHE A 28 -16.29 6.01 -7.47
CA PHE A 28 -14.86 6.16 -7.22
C PHE A 28 -14.03 5.13 -8.00
N LEU A 29 -14.54 3.92 -8.18
CA LEU A 29 -13.85 2.88 -8.94
C LEU A 29 -13.70 3.25 -10.43
N ASP A 30 -14.74 3.84 -11.03
CA ASP A 30 -14.68 4.32 -12.42
C ASP A 30 -13.64 5.44 -12.57
N PHE A 31 -13.61 6.36 -11.62
CA PHE A 31 -12.59 7.40 -11.57
C PHE A 31 -11.19 6.80 -11.42
N TRP A 32 -10.99 5.86 -10.48
CA TRP A 32 -9.69 5.25 -10.27
C TRP A 32 -9.21 4.51 -11.52
N LYS A 33 -10.08 3.72 -12.17
CA LYS A 33 -9.75 3.03 -13.44
C LYS A 33 -9.32 4.01 -14.53
N PHE A 34 -10.04 5.12 -14.66
CA PHE A 34 -9.69 6.17 -15.60
C PHE A 34 -8.29 6.77 -15.32
N ALA A 35 -8.06 7.20 -14.08
CA ALA A 35 -6.79 7.77 -13.65
C ALA A 35 -5.62 6.78 -13.76
N ALA A 36 -5.84 5.53 -13.36
CA ALA A 36 -4.85 4.47 -13.45
C ALA A 36 -4.45 4.17 -14.89
N ASN A 37 -5.39 4.16 -15.82
CA ASN A 37 -5.11 3.97 -17.26
C ASN A 37 -4.32 5.13 -17.89
N ILE A 38 -4.41 6.34 -17.33
CA ILE A 38 -3.52 7.44 -17.72
C ILE A 38 -2.12 7.21 -17.16
N ALA A 39 -2.04 6.99 -15.84
CA ALA A 39 -0.77 6.85 -15.14
C ALA A 39 0.08 5.68 -15.67
N ILE A 40 -0.54 4.54 -15.97
CA ILE A 40 0.15 3.31 -16.39
C ILE A 40 0.81 3.42 -17.78
N LYS A 41 0.51 4.46 -18.55
CA LYS A 41 1.20 4.76 -19.80
C LYS A 41 2.63 5.24 -19.58
N ASP A 42 2.96 5.68 -18.39
CA ASP A 42 4.34 5.99 -18.00
C ASP A 42 5.18 4.71 -18.07
N GLY A 43 6.33 4.82 -18.74
CA GLY A 43 7.18 3.65 -19.07
C GLY A 43 7.72 2.89 -17.86
N ASP A 44 7.74 3.51 -16.68
CA ASP A 44 8.33 2.94 -15.47
C ASP A 44 7.35 2.12 -14.62
N TYR A 45 6.05 2.19 -14.90
CA TYR A 45 5.07 1.35 -14.22
C TYR A 45 5.25 -0.13 -14.53
N LEU A 46 5.13 -0.95 -13.48
CA LEU A 46 5.02 -2.41 -13.58
C LEU A 46 3.58 -2.86 -13.42
N VAL A 47 2.89 -2.30 -12.44
CA VAL A 47 1.50 -2.64 -12.10
C VAL A 47 0.91 -1.56 -11.21
N THR A 48 -0.39 -1.35 -11.30
CA THR A 48 -1.17 -0.60 -10.29
C THR A 48 -2.40 -1.40 -9.89
N GLN A 49 -2.79 -1.32 -8.61
CA GLN A 49 -3.85 -2.12 -8.02
C GLN A 49 -4.65 -1.27 -7.05
N LEU A 50 -5.97 -1.39 -7.09
CA LEU A 50 -6.83 -0.82 -6.07
C LEU A 50 -7.30 -1.91 -5.11
N HIS A 51 -7.00 -1.71 -3.84
CA HIS A 51 -7.45 -2.55 -2.75
C HIS A 51 -8.64 -1.91 -2.05
N ARG A 52 -9.74 -2.62 -1.92
CA ARG A 52 -10.87 -2.18 -1.10
C ARG A 52 -10.75 -2.73 0.31
N ASN A 53 -11.12 -1.92 1.28
CA ASN A 53 -11.16 -2.33 2.68
C ASN A 53 -12.33 -3.31 2.90
N LEU A 54 -12.11 -4.37 3.68
CA LEU A 54 -13.16 -5.32 4.03
C LEU A 54 -14.12 -4.78 5.09
N ASN A 55 -13.70 -3.76 5.83
CA ASN A 55 -14.55 -3.04 6.77
C ASN A 55 -15.23 -1.86 6.05
N PRO A 56 -16.56 -1.89 5.80
CA PRO A 56 -17.26 -0.83 5.07
C PRO A 56 -17.30 0.51 5.83
N LYS A 57 -16.97 0.50 7.13
CA LYS A 57 -16.90 1.69 7.99
C LYS A 57 -15.47 2.18 8.20
N ALA A 58 -14.49 1.61 7.52
CA ALA A 58 -13.09 2.01 7.65
C ALA A 58 -12.87 3.47 7.26
N PHE A 59 -11.91 4.10 7.93
CA PHE A 59 -11.50 5.46 7.62
C PHE A 59 -10.92 5.57 6.20
N TYR A 60 -10.15 4.56 5.78
CA TYR A 60 -9.65 4.43 4.42
C TYR A 60 -10.37 3.29 3.69
N PRO A 61 -11.45 3.57 2.94
CA PRO A 61 -12.18 2.55 2.21
C PRO A 61 -11.38 1.92 1.07
N TYR A 62 -10.38 2.64 0.55
CA TYR A 62 -9.52 2.17 -0.53
C TYR A 62 -8.07 2.52 -0.30
N VAL A 63 -7.20 1.65 -0.80
CA VAL A 63 -5.75 1.89 -0.89
C VAL A 63 -5.29 1.52 -2.29
N ASN A 64 -4.68 2.46 -3.01
CA ASN A 64 -3.99 2.15 -4.25
C ASN A 64 -2.54 1.77 -3.96
N HIS A 65 -2.08 0.71 -4.59
CA HIS A 65 -0.69 0.28 -4.56
C HIS A 65 -0.18 0.14 -6.00
N ALA A 66 0.94 0.78 -6.29
CA ALA A 66 1.61 0.61 -7.57
C ALA A 66 3.09 0.28 -7.36
N ALA A 67 3.69 -0.40 -8.34
CA ALA A 67 5.10 -0.70 -8.36
C ALA A 67 5.76 -0.15 -9.64
N PHE A 68 7.01 0.27 -9.51
CA PHE A 68 7.80 0.90 -10.57
C PHE A 68 9.16 0.23 -10.69
N ASP A 69 9.65 0.08 -11.93
CA ASP A 69 10.97 -0.46 -12.22
C ASP A 69 12.00 0.65 -12.42
N GLY A 70 12.97 0.70 -11.53
CA GLY A 70 14.19 1.48 -11.73
C GLY A 70 14.02 3.00 -11.78
N MET A 71 12.88 3.53 -11.36
CA MET A 71 12.68 4.96 -11.23
C MET A 71 13.62 5.52 -10.15
N ASP A 72 14.27 6.64 -10.46
CA ASP A 72 15.02 7.37 -9.44
C ASP A 72 14.02 8.05 -8.49
N SER A 73 14.09 7.75 -7.19
CA SER A 73 13.22 8.34 -6.18
C SER A 73 13.20 9.88 -6.20
N ARG A 74 14.28 10.51 -6.70
CA ARG A 74 14.40 11.96 -6.84
C ARG A 74 13.50 12.54 -7.92
N VAL A 75 13.11 11.75 -8.91
CA VAL A 75 12.23 12.18 -10.02
C VAL A 75 10.82 11.62 -9.91
N PHE A 76 10.58 10.78 -8.89
CA PHE A 76 9.27 10.19 -8.64
C PHE A 76 8.20 11.28 -8.41
N GLY A 77 7.17 11.28 -9.26
CA GLY A 77 6.08 12.28 -9.18
C GLY A 77 6.47 13.71 -9.54
N SER A 78 7.73 13.96 -9.97
CA SER A 78 8.22 15.32 -10.25
C SER A 78 7.60 15.94 -11.51
N LYS A 79 7.06 15.13 -12.41
CA LYS A 79 6.44 15.59 -13.67
C LYS A 79 5.21 14.76 -14.01
N PRO A 80 4.12 14.87 -13.25
CA PRO A 80 2.87 14.23 -13.66
C PRO A 80 2.40 14.85 -14.98
N SER A 81 1.84 14.03 -15.89
CA SER A 81 1.29 14.54 -17.14
C SER A 81 0.13 15.54 -16.88
N THR A 82 -0.04 16.51 -17.78
CA THR A 82 -1.16 17.44 -17.68
C THR A 82 -2.49 16.69 -17.64
N GLU A 83 -2.64 15.64 -18.46
CA GLU A 83 -3.82 14.78 -18.50
C GLU A 83 -4.10 14.15 -17.12
N TRP A 84 -3.07 13.69 -16.43
CA TRP A 84 -3.20 13.11 -15.08
C TRP A 84 -3.60 14.16 -14.04
N ILE A 85 -2.99 15.36 -14.09
CA ILE A 85 -3.34 16.49 -13.20
C ILE A 85 -4.81 16.88 -13.36
N GLU A 86 -5.28 16.99 -14.59
CA GLU A 86 -6.68 17.31 -14.88
C GLU A 86 -7.61 16.20 -14.39
N ALA A 87 -7.27 14.93 -14.63
CA ALA A 87 -8.03 13.79 -14.12
C ALA A 87 -8.15 13.82 -12.59
N MET A 88 -7.04 14.10 -11.89
CA MET A 88 -7.04 14.21 -10.43
C MET A 88 -7.93 15.36 -9.95
N LYS A 89 -7.84 16.53 -10.59
CA LYS A 89 -8.72 17.67 -10.24
C LYS A 89 -10.18 17.31 -10.37
N GLU A 90 -10.57 16.66 -11.46
CA GLU A 90 -11.97 16.30 -11.72
C GLU A 90 -12.50 15.20 -10.80
N GLY A 91 -11.65 14.23 -10.43
CA GLY A 91 -12.06 13.07 -9.64
C GLY A 91 -11.96 13.27 -8.14
N LEU A 92 -11.04 14.14 -7.66
CA LEU A 92 -10.77 14.34 -6.24
C LEU A 92 -11.19 15.72 -5.71
N THR A 93 -11.76 16.58 -6.54
CA THR A 93 -12.23 17.91 -6.13
C THR A 93 -13.75 17.99 -6.10
N GLY A 94 -14.30 18.49 -5.02
CA GLY A 94 -15.73 18.70 -4.85
C GLY A 94 -16.23 18.26 -3.48
N PRO A 95 -17.42 18.67 -3.06
CA PRO A 95 -17.99 18.25 -1.78
C PRO A 95 -18.28 16.76 -1.82
N GLY A 96 -17.77 16.04 -0.81
CA GLY A 96 -18.01 14.61 -0.66
C GLY A 96 -17.05 13.68 -1.43
N THR A 97 -15.95 14.22 -1.96
CA THR A 97 -14.89 13.39 -2.57
C THR A 97 -14.00 12.72 -1.55
N LEU A 98 -13.24 11.71 -1.99
CA LEU A 98 -12.23 11.09 -1.16
C LEU A 98 -10.98 11.98 -1.09
N LEU A 99 -10.45 12.22 0.10
CA LEU A 99 -9.12 12.81 0.26
C LEU A 99 -8.06 11.74 0.01
N ALA A 100 -7.03 12.12 -0.77
CA ALA A 100 -5.94 11.24 -1.11
C ALA A 100 -4.70 11.55 -0.24
N TYR A 101 -4.06 10.51 0.26
CA TYR A 101 -2.79 10.57 1.00
C TYR A 101 -1.72 9.78 0.25
N PRO A 102 -1.20 10.34 -0.86
CA PRO A 102 -0.21 9.67 -1.68
C PRO A 102 1.18 9.67 -1.05
N GLY A 103 1.96 8.66 -1.35
CA GLY A 103 3.38 8.59 -1.01
C GLY A 103 4.15 7.63 -1.89
N GLY A 104 5.41 7.98 -2.19
CA GLY A 104 6.39 7.09 -2.76
C GLY A 104 7.17 6.41 -1.63
N TYR A 105 7.42 5.10 -1.75
CA TYR A 105 7.97 4.28 -0.69
C TYR A 105 9.08 3.37 -1.20
N ASN A 106 10.08 3.15 -0.34
CA ASN A 106 11.03 2.05 -0.46
C ASN A 106 10.64 0.93 0.51
N GLU A 107 10.73 -0.31 0.08
CA GLU A 107 10.73 -1.45 0.99
C GLU A 107 12.08 -1.44 1.72
N ILE A 108 12.06 -1.27 3.04
CA ILE A 108 13.30 -1.14 3.82
C ILE A 108 13.71 -2.45 4.46
N GLU A 109 12.78 -3.29 4.84
CA GLU A 109 13.04 -4.60 5.43
C GLU A 109 11.83 -5.51 5.33
N THR A 110 12.07 -6.82 5.30
CA THR A 110 11.04 -7.85 5.46
C THR A 110 11.41 -8.82 6.59
N THR A 111 10.43 -9.54 7.11
CA THR A 111 10.67 -10.48 8.21
C THR A 111 11.50 -11.70 7.80
N THR A 112 11.53 -12.02 6.52
CA THR A 112 12.28 -13.16 5.96
C THR A 112 13.56 -12.76 5.25
N GLY A 113 13.83 -11.47 5.09
CA GLY A 113 14.91 -10.94 4.25
C GLY A 113 14.64 -11.07 2.73
N LYS A 114 13.50 -11.66 2.33
CA LYS A 114 13.11 -11.77 0.92
C LYS A 114 12.10 -10.66 0.58
N PRO A 115 12.34 -9.87 -0.47
CA PRO A 115 11.39 -8.83 -0.88
C PRO A 115 9.98 -9.38 -1.09
N LEU A 116 8.96 -8.58 -0.74
CA LEU A 116 7.57 -8.95 -1.02
C LEU A 116 7.23 -8.79 -2.51
N GLY A 117 7.91 -7.88 -3.18
CA GLY A 117 7.68 -7.61 -4.61
C GLY A 117 6.29 -7.06 -4.93
N PRO A 118 6.04 -6.71 -6.20
CA PRO A 118 4.71 -6.41 -6.67
C PRO A 118 3.90 -7.70 -6.64
N TRP A 119 2.74 -7.62 -5.99
CA TRP A 119 1.93 -8.79 -5.78
C TRP A 119 0.63 -8.69 -6.56
N LEU A 120 0.26 -9.80 -7.19
CA LEU A 120 -0.95 -9.92 -7.98
C LEU A 120 -1.84 -10.93 -7.29
N PRO A 121 -2.95 -10.49 -6.69
CA PRO A 121 -3.87 -11.41 -6.06
C PRO A 121 -4.52 -12.32 -7.09
N LYS A 122 -4.71 -13.57 -6.71
CA LYS A 122 -5.71 -14.45 -7.31
C LYS A 122 -6.98 -14.34 -6.50
N GLY A 123 -7.99 -13.68 -7.08
CA GLY A 123 -9.31 -13.66 -6.45
C GLY A 123 -9.30 -13.13 -5.01
N ASP A 124 -9.67 -13.97 -4.06
CA ASP A 124 -10.03 -13.58 -2.69
C ASP A 124 -8.85 -13.36 -1.72
N ASN A 125 -7.67 -13.05 -2.18
CA ASN A 125 -6.55 -12.83 -1.29
C ASN A 125 -6.71 -11.56 -0.47
N ILE A 126 -6.47 -11.69 0.82
CA ILE A 126 -6.57 -10.62 1.80
C ILE A 126 -5.16 -10.13 2.16
N PHE A 127 -5.04 -8.82 2.31
CA PHE A 127 -3.85 -8.17 2.84
C PHE A 127 -4.15 -7.53 4.17
N LEU A 128 -3.24 -7.65 5.10
CA LEU A 128 -3.18 -6.75 6.22
C LEU A 128 -2.28 -5.57 5.84
N VAL A 129 -2.82 -4.37 5.94
CA VAL A 129 -2.07 -3.13 5.78
C VAL A 129 -2.16 -2.35 7.07
N SER A 130 -1.00 -2.01 7.62
CA SER A 130 -0.90 -1.13 8.79
C SER A 130 -0.16 0.14 8.39
N ALA A 131 -0.74 1.29 8.71
CA ALA A 131 -0.21 2.60 8.35
C ALA A 131 0.18 3.38 9.60
N PHE A 132 1.39 3.95 9.62
CA PHE A 132 1.94 4.62 10.80
C PHE A 132 2.40 6.04 10.50
N LYS A 133 2.16 6.93 11.47
CA LYS A 133 2.82 8.22 11.60
C LYS A 133 3.58 8.26 12.91
N VAL A 134 4.78 8.79 12.90
CA VAL A 134 5.51 9.11 14.12
C VAL A 134 5.12 10.50 14.62
N ALA A 135 5.32 10.76 15.90
CA ALA A 135 4.94 12.03 16.54
C ALA A 135 5.56 13.25 15.86
N ASP A 136 6.81 13.14 15.43
CA ASP A 136 7.50 14.14 14.60
C ASP A 136 8.16 13.45 13.41
N GLU A 137 7.59 13.64 12.22
CA GLU A 137 8.10 13.06 10.97
C GLU A 137 9.45 13.68 10.54
N LYS A 138 9.92 14.75 11.17
CA LYS A 138 11.22 15.38 10.93
C LYS A 138 12.31 14.92 11.91
N ASP A 139 11.92 14.25 12.99
CA ASP A 139 12.86 13.69 13.96
C ASP A 139 13.52 12.42 13.43
N ALA A 140 14.72 12.58 12.84
CA ALA A 140 15.49 11.46 12.30
C ALA A 140 15.86 10.42 13.37
N LYS A 141 16.08 10.85 14.62
CA LYS A 141 16.41 9.94 15.73
C LYS A 141 15.21 9.06 16.11
N LEU A 142 14.01 9.62 16.07
CA LEU A 142 12.79 8.89 16.31
C LEU A 142 12.52 7.86 15.19
N GLN A 143 12.78 8.25 13.94
CA GLN A 143 12.71 7.34 12.80
C GLN A 143 13.71 6.19 12.94
N GLU A 144 14.99 6.48 13.23
CA GLU A 144 16.00 5.45 13.48
C GLU A 144 15.62 4.50 14.62
N THR A 145 15.02 5.04 15.68
CA THR A 145 14.55 4.24 16.82
C THR A 145 13.47 3.28 16.37
N PHE A 146 12.47 3.76 15.64
CA PHE A 146 11.42 2.90 15.09
C PHE A 146 11.98 1.83 14.15
N GLU A 147 12.85 2.21 13.22
CA GLU A 147 13.41 1.29 12.22
C GLU A 147 14.26 0.18 12.84
N LYS A 148 14.96 0.46 13.94
CA LYS A 148 15.73 -0.57 14.68
C LYS A 148 14.84 -1.63 15.36
N VAL A 149 13.67 -1.23 15.83
CA VAL A 149 12.76 -2.10 16.61
C VAL A 149 11.40 -2.27 15.96
N TRP A 150 11.31 -2.06 14.64
CA TRP A 150 10.04 -2.03 13.93
C TRP A 150 9.22 -3.32 14.11
N LYS A 151 9.87 -4.48 14.17
CA LYS A 151 9.16 -5.76 14.35
C LYS A 151 8.39 -5.83 15.67
N GLU A 152 8.90 -5.16 16.69
CA GLU A 152 8.23 -5.03 17.98
C GLU A 152 7.22 -3.89 17.96
N SER A 153 7.65 -2.70 17.57
CA SER A 153 6.88 -1.46 17.64
C SER A 153 5.72 -1.40 16.66
N SER A 154 5.79 -2.06 15.51
CA SER A 154 4.72 -2.11 14.51
C SER A 154 3.69 -3.22 14.77
N GLY A 155 3.88 -4.04 15.80
CA GLY A 155 3.06 -5.23 16.04
C GLY A 155 3.41 -6.43 15.16
N THR A 156 4.47 -6.37 14.35
CA THR A 156 4.87 -7.47 13.44
C THR A 156 5.16 -8.77 14.20
N ASN A 157 5.89 -8.72 15.32
CA ASN A 157 6.15 -9.89 16.14
C ASN A 157 4.85 -10.47 16.73
N PHE A 158 3.90 -9.61 17.11
CA PHE A 158 2.58 -10.04 17.53
C PHE A 158 1.83 -10.75 16.39
N ILE A 159 1.86 -10.18 15.18
CA ILE A 159 1.26 -10.76 13.98
C ILE A 159 1.81 -12.16 13.74
N LEU A 160 3.13 -12.31 13.64
CA LEU A 160 3.77 -13.60 13.32
C LEU A 160 3.54 -14.66 14.39
N LYS A 161 3.43 -14.25 15.66
CA LYS A 161 3.25 -15.18 16.79
C LYS A 161 1.80 -15.61 16.98
N ASN A 162 0.85 -14.70 16.78
CA ASN A 162 -0.55 -14.89 17.19
C ASN A 162 -1.53 -15.08 16.02
N ALA A 163 -1.11 -14.77 14.80
CA ALA A 163 -1.96 -14.98 13.65
C ALA A 163 -2.31 -16.47 13.51
N PRO A 164 -3.60 -16.80 13.35
CA PRO A 164 -3.99 -18.19 13.11
C PRO A 164 -3.26 -18.76 11.89
N LYS A 165 -2.77 -20.01 11.99
CA LYS A 165 -2.07 -20.68 10.86
C LYS A 165 -2.92 -20.70 9.58
N ALA A 166 -4.25 -20.74 9.73
CA ALA A 166 -5.19 -20.69 8.63
C ALA A 166 -5.09 -19.39 7.80
N LEU A 167 -4.56 -18.28 8.36
CA LEU A 167 -4.33 -17.05 7.62
C LEU A 167 -3.11 -17.12 6.69
N GLY A 168 -2.20 -18.07 6.91
CA GLY A 168 -1.04 -18.27 6.03
C GLY A 168 -0.08 -17.09 5.95
N ILE A 169 0.06 -16.30 7.02
CA ILE A 169 1.01 -15.19 7.05
C ILE A 169 2.43 -15.76 7.17
N SER A 170 3.26 -15.52 6.18
CA SER A 170 4.64 -16.01 6.14
C SER A 170 5.69 -14.90 6.07
N ASN A 171 5.30 -13.72 5.62
CA ASN A 171 6.20 -12.59 5.45
C ASN A 171 5.47 -11.26 5.66
N CYS A 172 6.14 -10.33 6.33
CA CYS A 172 5.70 -8.96 6.47
C CYS A 172 6.82 -8.04 5.96
N GLY A 173 6.45 -6.98 5.23
CA GLY A 173 7.40 -5.99 4.75
C GLY A 173 7.08 -4.61 5.30
N LEU A 174 8.12 -3.89 5.71
CA LEU A 174 8.06 -2.50 6.13
C LEU A 174 8.51 -1.58 5.00
N TYR A 175 7.69 -0.60 4.70
CA TYR A 175 7.93 0.43 3.69
C TYR A 175 8.08 1.79 4.35
N LYS A 176 9.07 2.58 3.91
CA LYS A 176 9.30 3.96 4.36
C LYS A 176 9.04 4.92 3.23
N LYS A 177 8.29 5.96 3.52
CA LYS A 177 8.03 7.08 2.60
C LYS A 177 9.30 7.88 2.36
N PHE A 178 9.55 8.24 1.10
CA PHE A 178 10.62 9.14 0.70
C PHE A 178 10.11 10.45 0.09
N THR A 179 8.80 10.55 -0.17
CA THR A 179 8.17 11.77 -0.69
C THR A 179 7.70 12.68 0.44
N GLU A 180 7.49 13.97 0.11
CA GLU A 180 6.92 14.94 1.04
C GLU A 180 5.47 14.58 1.44
N PRO A 181 4.94 15.11 2.57
CA PRO A 181 3.53 14.99 2.94
C PRO A 181 2.59 15.45 1.80
N PRO A 182 1.35 14.92 1.76
CA PRO A 182 0.74 14.00 2.72
C PRO A 182 1.16 12.54 2.53
N GLY A 183 0.68 11.64 3.38
CA GLY A 183 0.93 10.21 3.33
C GLY A 183 1.37 9.67 4.69
N MET A 184 1.38 8.36 4.82
CA MET A 184 1.87 7.71 6.03
C MET A 184 3.38 7.57 5.96
N LEU A 185 4.08 7.85 7.06
CA LEU A 185 5.55 7.75 7.06
C LEU A 185 6.01 6.30 6.85
N TYR A 186 5.30 5.36 7.46
CA TYR A 186 5.57 3.93 7.28
C TYR A 186 4.30 3.17 6.92
N VAL A 187 4.49 2.12 6.12
CA VAL A 187 3.45 1.14 5.79
C VAL A 187 4.01 -0.24 6.06
N LEU A 188 3.27 -1.05 6.82
CA LEU A 188 3.50 -2.49 6.96
C LEU A 188 2.50 -3.21 6.06
N ARG A 189 2.98 -4.18 5.28
CA ARG A 189 2.14 -5.08 4.49
C ARG A 189 2.42 -6.53 4.91
N ALA A 190 1.37 -7.26 5.20
CA ALA A 190 1.40 -8.69 5.36
C ALA A 190 0.38 -9.35 4.42
N GLU A 191 0.75 -10.48 3.84
CA GLU A 191 -0.12 -11.24 2.94
C GLU A 191 -0.73 -12.42 3.69
N LEU A 192 -2.04 -12.58 3.51
CA LEU A 192 -2.80 -13.68 4.05
C LEU A 192 -3.16 -14.64 2.90
N THR A 193 -2.47 -15.78 2.83
CA THR A 193 -2.65 -16.74 1.74
C THR A 193 -3.64 -17.87 2.06
N GLY A 194 -4.04 -17.98 3.32
CA GLY A 194 -4.89 -19.07 3.79
C GLY A 194 -6.35 -18.71 4.06
N ALA A 195 -6.70 -17.43 4.12
CA ALA A 195 -8.05 -17.01 4.55
C ALA A 195 -8.89 -16.51 3.38
N GLY A 196 -10.16 -16.94 3.34
CA GLY A 196 -11.16 -16.32 2.48
C GLY A 196 -11.63 -14.95 3.00
N VAL A 197 -12.34 -14.20 2.16
CA VAL A 197 -12.78 -12.81 2.40
C VAL A 197 -13.54 -12.64 3.71
N ASP A 198 -14.44 -13.56 4.03
CA ASP A 198 -15.31 -13.52 5.21
C ASP A 198 -14.83 -14.39 6.37
N SER A 199 -13.55 -14.70 6.36
CA SER A 199 -12.96 -15.57 7.36
C SER A 199 -13.09 -15.00 8.79
N GLU A 200 -13.82 -15.69 9.65
CA GLU A 200 -13.90 -15.35 11.07
C GLU A 200 -12.51 -15.32 11.76
N PRO A 201 -11.57 -16.24 11.44
CA PRO A 201 -10.20 -16.13 11.96
C PRO A 201 -9.50 -14.82 11.61
N ALA A 202 -9.68 -14.30 10.37
CA ALA A 202 -9.09 -13.03 9.96
C ALA A 202 -9.71 -11.85 10.76
N LYS A 203 -11.02 -11.83 10.91
CA LYS A 203 -11.74 -10.79 11.66
C LYS A 203 -11.36 -10.79 13.15
N THR A 204 -11.34 -11.97 13.76
CA THR A 204 -10.94 -12.12 15.17
C THR A 204 -9.50 -11.67 15.39
N PHE A 205 -8.58 -12.09 14.53
CA PHE A 205 -7.18 -11.68 14.61
C PHE A 205 -7.02 -10.17 14.43
N LEU A 206 -7.74 -9.55 13.48
CA LEU A 206 -7.69 -8.09 13.30
C LEU A 206 -8.20 -7.35 14.54
N ALA A 207 -9.27 -7.84 15.17
CA ALA A 207 -9.74 -7.26 16.44
C ALA A 207 -8.67 -7.31 17.53
N GLN A 208 -7.96 -8.44 17.65
CA GLN A 208 -6.85 -8.57 18.60
C GLN A 208 -5.68 -7.63 18.27
N LEU A 209 -5.38 -7.44 16.97
CA LEU A 209 -4.32 -6.53 16.53
C LEU A 209 -4.69 -5.06 16.82
N LYS A 210 -5.96 -4.70 16.76
CA LYS A 210 -6.43 -3.35 17.12
C LYS A 210 -6.28 -3.05 18.62
N GLU A 211 -6.27 -4.07 19.47
CA GLU A 211 -5.99 -3.96 20.90
C GLU A 211 -4.49 -3.96 21.24
N PHE A 212 -3.63 -4.17 20.24
CA PHE A 212 -2.18 -4.12 20.47
C PHE A 212 -1.75 -2.73 20.92
N LYS A 213 -0.92 -2.69 21.96
CA LYS A 213 -0.42 -1.42 22.52
C LYS A 213 0.80 -0.95 21.74
N TYR A 214 0.60 0.03 20.90
CA TYR A 214 1.67 0.69 20.18
C TYR A 214 2.43 1.67 21.08
N PRO A 215 3.73 1.94 20.79
CA PRO A 215 4.48 2.99 21.48
C PRO A 215 3.82 4.37 21.34
N ASP A 216 3.90 5.21 22.36
CA ASP A 216 3.27 6.53 22.38
C ASP A 216 3.75 7.49 21.28
N TYR A 217 4.92 7.24 20.72
CA TYR A 217 5.43 8.03 19.60
C TYR A 217 4.78 7.69 18.25
N LEU A 218 3.98 6.63 18.15
CA LEU A 218 3.16 6.34 16.97
C LEU A 218 1.80 7.03 17.11
N GLN A 219 1.63 8.17 16.46
CA GLN A 219 0.41 8.97 16.61
C GLN A 219 -0.79 8.38 15.87
N LYS A 220 -0.57 7.74 14.75
CA LYS A 220 -1.66 7.15 13.97
C LYS A 220 -1.26 5.76 13.53
N VAL A 221 -2.08 4.82 13.90
CA VAL A 221 -1.98 3.43 13.47
C VAL A 221 -3.33 3.06 12.88
N ASP A 222 -3.31 2.61 11.65
CA ASP A 222 -4.48 2.05 10.98
C ASP A 222 -4.14 0.62 10.58
N ASN A 223 -4.95 -0.36 11.07
CA ASN A 223 -4.75 -1.78 10.83
C ASN A 223 -6.02 -2.32 10.21
N GLU A 224 -6.00 -2.56 8.93
CA GLU A 224 -7.18 -3.01 8.22
C GLU A 224 -6.86 -4.12 7.22
N LEU A 225 -7.87 -4.91 6.92
CA LEU A 225 -7.82 -5.95 5.91
C LEU A 225 -8.33 -5.38 4.58
N TYR A 226 -7.55 -5.61 3.54
CA TYR A 226 -7.86 -5.16 2.19
C TYR A 226 -7.86 -6.33 1.22
N MET A 227 -8.67 -6.21 0.17
CA MET A 227 -8.71 -7.14 -0.93
C MET A 227 -8.58 -6.39 -2.26
N ALA A 228 -7.76 -6.90 -3.16
CA ALA A 228 -7.75 -6.42 -4.54
C ALA A 228 -8.53 -7.40 -5.42
N ASP A 229 -9.60 -6.91 -6.02
CA ASP A 229 -10.33 -7.67 -7.04
C ASP A 229 -9.51 -7.72 -8.33
N SER A 230 -9.54 -8.84 -9.06
CA SER A 230 -8.72 -9.03 -10.27
C SER A 230 -8.96 -7.97 -11.35
N GLU A 231 -10.18 -7.46 -11.44
CA GLU A 231 -10.54 -6.37 -12.37
C GLU A 231 -9.95 -5.00 -12.00
N ASN A 232 -9.42 -4.88 -10.79
CA ASN A 232 -8.78 -3.67 -10.26
C ASN A 232 -7.26 -3.77 -10.26
N ILE A 233 -6.71 -4.61 -11.13
CA ILE A 233 -5.27 -4.76 -11.38
C ILE A 233 -5.01 -4.36 -12.82
N ILE A 234 -4.20 -3.32 -13.02
CA ILE A 234 -3.92 -2.77 -14.32
C ILE A 234 -2.42 -2.87 -14.60
N PHE A 235 -2.09 -3.46 -15.75
CA PHE A 235 -0.73 -3.55 -16.28
C PHE A 235 -0.49 -2.50 -17.37
N PRO A 236 0.77 -2.15 -17.65
CA PRO A 236 1.11 -1.32 -18.80
C PRO A 236 0.52 -1.91 -20.10
N PRO A 237 0.23 -1.07 -21.10
CA PRO A 237 -0.31 -1.54 -22.39
C PRO A 237 0.58 -2.58 -23.08
N ALA A 238 1.91 -2.54 -22.86
CA ALA A 238 2.86 -3.54 -23.34
C ALA A 238 2.78 -4.89 -22.60
N GLY A 239 1.90 -5.02 -21.62
CA GLY A 239 1.78 -6.21 -20.79
C GLY A 239 2.72 -6.23 -19.59
N LYS A 240 2.84 -7.40 -18.95
CA LYS A 240 3.78 -7.61 -17.85
C LYS A 240 5.22 -7.43 -18.34
N LYS A 241 6.00 -6.64 -17.59
CA LYS A 241 7.44 -6.49 -17.85
C LYS A 241 8.21 -7.53 -17.05
N ASP A 242 9.40 -7.88 -17.53
CA ASP A 242 10.36 -8.65 -16.73
C ASP A 242 10.72 -7.88 -15.47
N LEU A 243 10.68 -8.59 -14.35
CA LEU A 243 11.06 -7.99 -13.07
C LEU A 243 12.57 -8.09 -12.87
N PRO A 244 13.18 -7.13 -12.13
CA PRO A 244 14.57 -7.24 -11.74
C PRO A 244 14.86 -8.56 -11.01
N GLU A 245 16.11 -9.03 -11.09
CA GLU A 245 16.56 -10.22 -10.38
C GLU A 245 16.24 -10.12 -8.88
N GLY A 246 15.70 -11.18 -8.31
CA GLY A 246 15.28 -11.25 -6.91
C GLY A 246 13.83 -10.85 -6.65
N PHE A 247 13.11 -10.34 -7.67
CA PHE A 247 11.69 -10.06 -7.59
C PHE A 247 10.91 -11.01 -8.50
N ALA A 248 9.69 -11.32 -8.13
CA ALA A 248 8.78 -12.11 -8.96
C ALA A 248 7.34 -11.66 -8.74
N TYR A 249 6.54 -11.66 -9.82
CA TYR A 249 5.09 -11.70 -9.64
C TYR A 249 4.74 -13.01 -8.94
N LYS A 250 3.89 -12.94 -7.92
CA LYS A 250 3.43 -14.18 -7.33
C LYS A 250 2.71 -15.00 -8.40
N PRO A 251 3.03 -16.30 -8.48
CA PRO A 251 2.40 -17.16 -9.48
C PRO A 251 0.90 -17.13 -9.28
N ASP A 252 0.30 -17.20 -10.41
CA ASP A 252 -1.12 -17.44 -10.51
C ASP A 252 -1.47 -18.80 -9.89
#